data_430c31a624f40136d52db257b36ff70e
#
_entry.id   430c31a624f40136d52db257b36ff70e
#
_cell.length_a   1.000
_cell.length_b   1.000
_cell.length_c   1.000
_cell.angle_alpha   90.00
_cell.angle_beta   90.00
_cell.angle_gamma   90.00
#
_symmetry.space_group_name_H-M   'P 1'
#
loop_
_entity.id
_entity.type
_entity.pdbx_description
1 polymer ?
#
loop_
_entity_poly.entity_id
_entity_poly.type
_entity_poly.pdbx_seq_one_letter_code
_entity_poly.pdbx_strand_id
1 'polypeptide(L)'
;MVNMANTVKVAAVQMAMHCNVEDNIFTAENFVRQAAAKGAKVILLPELFETKYFCQERNYGYYKIASTAEENKAVRRFSQVAKSLGVVIPVSFFEREKNNTYNSVAMIDADGSILGVYRKTHIPDDQFYQEKFYFTPGNTGFKVWKTAYGNIGVGICWDQWFPETARCMALMGADMLLYPTAIGSEPILDVDSMPHWRRCMQGHAACNIIPVIAANRVGTEDVIPCEENANQRSSLTFYGSSFITDACGELIAEADRSSEGVITAELDLSAAYDLRMSWGLFRDRRPEQYAMLTK
;
A
#
# COMPACT_ATOMS: atom_id res chain seq x y z
N MET A 1 -9.19 8.11 -34.67
CA MET A 1 -8.25 7.03 -34.30
C MET A 1 -8.91 6.29 -33.13
N VAL A 2 -9.25 5.04 -33.29
CA VAL A 2 -9.76 4.22 -32.17
C VAL A 2 -8.57 4.05 -31.22
N ASN A 3 -8.62 4.71 -30.04
CA ASN A 3 -7.64 4.45 -28.99
C ASN A 3 -7.71 2.96 -28.67
N MET A 4 -6.63 2.22 -28.90
CA MET A 4 -6.55 0.85 -28.40
C MET A 4 -6.66 0.92 -26.88
N ALA A 5 -7.56 0.13 -26.31
CA ALA A 5 -7.78 0.09 -24.85
C ALA A 5 -6.44 -0.19 -24.16
N ASN A 6 -6.04 0.71 -23.25
CA ASN A 6 -4.88 0.50 -22.38
C ASN A 6 -5.35 -0.29 -21.15
N THR A 7 -5.54 -1.59 -21.35
CA THR A 7 -6.01 -2.50 -20.29
C THR A 7 -4.81 -3.09 -19.55
N VAL A 8 -4.81 -2.95 -18.23
CA VAL A 8 -3.77 -3.47 -17.34
C VAL A 8 -4.40 -4.41 -16.32
N LYS A 9 -3.93 -5.65 -16.24
CA LYS A 9 -4.31 -6.55 -15.15
C LYS A 9 -3.47 -6.25 -13.92
N VAL A 10 -4.13 -5.99 -12.80
CA VAL A 10 -3.51 -5.70 -11.50
C VAL A 10 -3.82 -6.80 -10.50
N ALA A 11 -3.02 -6.89 -9.44
CA ALA A 11 -3.24 -7.83 -8.34
C ALA A 11 -3.01 -7.17 -6.98
N ALA A 12 -3.78 -7.61 -5.99
CA ALA A 12 -3.48 -7.40 -4.57
C ALA A 12 -3.22 -8.76 -3.90
N VAL A 13 -2.15 -8.82 -3.13
CA VAL A 13 -1.78 -9.99 -2.32
C VAL A 13 -2.30 -9.78 -0.91
N GLN A 14 -2.96 -10.80 -0.36
CA GLN A 14 -3.34 -10.89 1.03
C GLN A 14 -2.58 -12.04 1.66
N MET A 15 -1.79 -11.76 2.71
CA MET A 15 -0.96 -12.78 3.34
C MET A 15 -0.81 -12.55 4.84
N ALA A 16 -0.57 -13.64 5.58
CA ALA A 16 -0.18 -13.63 6.98
C ALA A 16 1.35 -13.49 7.10
N MET A 17 1.80 -12.90 8.21
CA MET A 17 3.23 -12.72 8.47
C MET A 17 3.73 -13.67 9.55
N HIS A 18 4.88 -14.27 9.29
CA HIS A 18 5.61 -15.17 10.18
C HIS A 18 6.73 -14.41 10.93
N CYS A 19 7.34 -15.06 11.91
CA CYS A 19 8.43 -14.46 12.68
C CYS A 19 9.73 -14.31 11.87
N ASN A 20 9.91 -15.12 10.82
CA ASN A 20 11.13 -15.13 10.01
C ASN A 20 10.96 -14.27 8.77
N VAL A 21 11.88 -13.32 8.58
CA VAL A 21 11.91 -12.41 7.43
C VAL A 21 12.04 -13.15 6.09
N GLU A 22 12.91 -14.16 6.03
CA GLU A 22 13.14 -14.93 4.80
C GLU A 22 11.90 -15.73 4.38
N ASP A 23 11.16 -16.27 5.36
CA ASP A 23 9.91 -17.01 5.09
C ASP A 23 8.83 -16.04 4.54
N ASN A 24 8.75 -14.84 5.08
CA ASN A 24 7.81 -13.82 4.60
C ASN A 24 8.15 -13.37 3.17
N ILE A 25 9.43 -13.11 2.88
CA ILE A 25 9.88 -12.76 1.53
C ILE A 25 9.60 -13.90 0.54
N PHE A 26 9.87 -15.16 0.95
CA PHE A 26 9.60 -16.33 0.10
C PHE A 26 8.10 -16.51 -0.15
N THR A 27 7.26 -16.36 0.86
CA THR A 27 5.80 -16.44 0.74
C THR A 27 5.26 -15.34 -0.17
N ALA A 28 5.71 -14.10 0.04
CA ALA A 28 5.35 -12.97 -0.82
C ALA A 28 5.76 -13.19 -2.29
N GLU A 29 6.97 -13.72 -2.53
CA GLU A 29 7.42 -14.06 -3.87
C GLU A 29 6.54 -15.12 -4.53
N ASN A 30 6.14 -16.16 -3.80
CA ASN A 30 5.24 -17.18 -4.32
C ASN A 30 3.89 -16.58 -4.75
N PHE A 31 3.32 -15.66 -3.96
CA PHE A 31 2.11 -14.96 -4.34
C PHE A 31 2.31 -14.02 -5.54
N VAL A 32 3.44 -13.32 -5.61
CA VAL A 32 3.78 -12.49 -6.80
C VAL A 32 3.87 -13.35 -8.06
N ARG A 33 4.50 -14.52 -7.98
CA ARG A 33 4.58 -15.46 -9.12
C ARG A 33 3.20 -15.99 -9.52
N GLN A 34 2.33 -16.30 -8.55
CA GLN A 34 0.95 -16.68 -8.82
C GLN A 34 0.16 -15.55 -9.49
N ALA A 35 0.31 -14.30 -9.02
CA ALA A 35 -0.31 -13.14 -9.64
C ALA A 35 0.15 -12.94 -11.09
N ALA A 36 1.46 -13.00 -11.32
CA ALA A 36 2.04 -12.89 -12.66
C ALA A 36 1.56 -14.03 -13.59
N ALA A 37 1.46 -15.26 -13.09
CA ALA A 37 0.92 -16.39 -13.85
C ALA A 37 -0.55 -16.20 -14.24
N LYS A 38 -1.33 -15.44 -13.44
CA LYS A 38 -2.71 -15.01 -13.79
C LYS A 38 -2.73 -13.80 -14.74
N GLY A 39 -1.56 -13.31 -15.18
CA GLY A 39 -1.40 -12.21 -16.13
C GLY A 39 -1.29 -10.82 -15.51
N ALA A 40 -1.21 -10.70 -14.16
CA ALA A 40 -1.05 -9.41 -13.51
C ALA A 40 0.28 -8.75 -13.90
N LYS A 41 0.23 -7.44 -14.11
CA LYS A 41 1.37 -6.58 -14.50
C LYS A 41 1.77 -5.60 -13.40
N VAL A 42 0.85 -5.23 -12.53
CA VAL A 42 1.09 -4.44 -11.32
C VAL A 42 0.61 -5.27 -10.13
N ILE A 43 1.51 -5.52 -9.17
CA ILE A 43 1.23 -6.44 -8.07
C ILE A 43 1.55 -5.73 -6.76
N LEU A 44 0.54 -5.59 -5.90
CA LEU A 44 0.66 -4.93 -4.61
C LEU A 44 0.78 -5.95 -3.49
N LEU A 45 1.82 -5.80 -2.66
CA LEU A 45 2.04 -6.53 -1.41
C LEU A 45 1.54 -5.70 -0.21
N PRO A 46 1.25 -6.32 0.95
CA PRO A 46 0.90 -5.58 2.16
C PRO A 46 2.03 -4.69 2.70
N GLU A 47 1.68 -3.75 3.57
CA GLU A 47 2.61 -2.88 4.28
C GLU A 47 3.53 -3.71 5.21
N LEU A 48 4.85 -3.39 5.22
CA LEU A 48 5.87 -3.96 6.12
C LEU A 48 5.84 -5.50 6.17
N PHE A 49 5.57 -6.14 5.05
CA PHE A 49 5.32 -7.59 4.95
C PHE A 49 6.53 -8.47 5.30
N GLU A 50 7.72 -7.89 5.42
CA GLU A 50 8.94 -8.62 5.78
C GLU A 50 8.88 -9.18 7.21
N THR A 51 8.03 -8.60 8.08
CA THR A 51 7.96 -8.94 9.50
C THR A 51 6.53 -8.98 10.00
N LYS A 52 6.32 -9.58 11.17
CA LYS A 52 5.14 -9.27 11.98
C LYS A 52 5.06 -7.76 12.21
N TYR A 53 3.86 -7.26 12.49
CA TYR A 53 3.62 -5.84 12.72
C TYR A 53 4.19 -5.43 14.09
N PHE A 54 5.46 -5.10 14.09
CA PHE A 54 6.21 -4.76 15.30
C PHE A 54 5.73 -3.44 15.97
N CYS A 55 4.97 -2.63 15.26
CA CYS A 55 4.43 -1.38 15.80
C CYS A 55 3.32 -1.58 16.85
N GLN A 56 2.94 -2.83 17.16
CA GLN A 56 2.09 -3.14 18.31
C GLN A 56 2.77 -2.81 19.65
N GLU A 57 4.09 -2.77 19.69
CA GLU A 57 4.89 -2.62 20.90
C GLU A 57 5.99 -1.56 20.71
N ARG A 58 6.56 -1.08 21.81
CA ARG A 58 7.75 -0.22 21.80
C ARG A 58 8.96 -1.05 22.19
N ASN A 59 9.75 -1.44 21.20
CA ASN A 59 10.94 -2.25 21.41
C ASN A 59 12.08 -1.73 20.52
N TYR A 60 13.11 -1.19 21.12
CA TYR A 60 14.30 -0.65 20.43
C TYR A 60 15.04 -1.69 19.60
N GLY A 61 14.84 -2.99 19.90
CA GLY A 61 15.44 -4.10 19.15
C GLY A 61 15.08 -4.08 17.66
N TYR A 62 13.89 -3.59 17.31
CA TYR A 62 13.43 -3.54 15.91
C TYR A 62 14.14 -2.50 15.04
N TYR A 63 14.81 -1.50 15.61
CA TYR A 63 15.62 -0.57 14.81
C TYR A 63 16.75 -1.25 14.04
N LYS A 64 17.16 -2.47 14.47
CA LYS A 64 18.21 -3.25 13.81
C LYS A 64 17.78 -3.82 12.45
N ILE A 65 16.47 -3.90 12.18
CA ILE A 65 15.97 -4.38 10.87
C ILE A 65 15.83 -3.26 9.84
N ALA A 66 15.92 -1.99 10.27
CA ALA A 66 15.88 -0.87 9.35
C ALA A 66 17.12 -0.82 8.46
N SER A 67 16.91 -0.62 7.17
CA SER A 67 17.97 -0.62 6.15
C SER A 67 17.74 0.46 5.10
N THR A 68 18.76 0.79 4.30
CA THR A 68 18.52 1.58 3.08
C THR A 68 17.76 0.75 2.04
N ALA A 69 17.19 1.39 1.04
CA ALA A 69 16.49 0.68 -0.03
C ALA A 69 17.42 -0.29 -0.77
N GLU A 70 18.69 0.10 -0.98
CA GLU A 70 19.70 -0.69 -1.67
C GLU A 70 20.17 -1.90 -0.84
N GLU A 71 20.16 -1.80 0.49
CA GLU A 71 20.57 -2.88 1.39
C GLU A 71 19.41 -3.82 1.75
N ASN A 72 18.16 -3.35 1.62
CA ASN A 72 16.98 -4.10 2.02
C ASN A 72 16.84 -5.41 1.22
N LYS A 73 16.62 -6.52 1.94
CA LYS A 73 16.56 -7.85 1.34
C LYS A 73 15.35 -8.02 0.41
N ALA A 74 14.17 -7.56 0.82
CA ALA A 74 12.97 -7.66 0.01
C ALA A 74 13.08 -6.77 -1.23
N VAL A 75 13.53 -5.52 -1.09
CA VAL A 75 13.71 -4.62 -2.25
C VAL A 75 14.65 -5.24 -3.28
N ARG A 76 15.81 -5.77 -2.85
CA ARG A 76 16.76 -6.45 -3.75
C ARG A 76 16.17 -7.70 -4.38
N ARG A 77 15.44 -8.51 -3.61
CA ARG A 77 14.81 -9.74 -4.12
C ARG A 77 13.73 -9.42 -5.14
N PHE A 78 12.85 -8.47 -4.83
CA PHE A 78 11.75 -8.12 -5.71
C PHE A 78 12.18 -7.33 -6.94
N SER A 79 13.33 -6.63 -6.92
CA SER A 79 13.94 -6.07 -8.13
C SER A 79 14.26 -7.18 -9.15
N GLN A 80 14.85 -8.30 -8.69
CA GLN A 80 15.15 -9.44 -9.56
C GLN A 80 13.85 -10.14 -10.03
N VAL A 81 12.86 -10.30 -9.13
CA VAL A 81 11.56 -10.92 -9.45
C VAL A 81 10.81 -10.07 -10.47
N ALA A 82 10.71 -8.75 -10.25
CA ALA A 82 10.07 -7.82 -11.16
C ALA A 82 10.65 -7.93 -12.57
N LYS A 83 11.97 -7.87 -12.69
CA LYS A 83 12.69 -8.05 -13.96
C LYS A 83 12.39 -9.40 -14.61
N SER A 84 12.41 -10.49 -13.84
CA SER A 84 12.21 -11.84 -14.39
C SER A 84 10.79 -12.09 -14.90
N LEU A 85 9.79 -11.43 -14.31
CA LEU A 85 8.37 -11.61 -14.63
C LEU A 85 7.81 -10.48 -15.50
N GLY A 86 8.55 -9.37 -15.67
CA GLY A 86 8.08 -8.19 -16.39
C GLY A 86 6.88 -7.55 -15.68
N VAL A 87 6.96 -7.32 -14.36
CA VAL A 87 5.89 -6.79 -13.50
C VAL A 87 6.36 -5.63 -12.64
N VAL A 88 5.48 -4.71 -12.32
CA VAL A 88 5.72 -3.60 -11.38
C VAL A 88 5.34 -4.04 -9.97
N ILE A 89 6.22 -3.79 -9.00
CA ILE A 89 6.02 -4.18 -7.59
C ILE A 89 6.43 -3.03 -6.66
N PRO A 90 5.49 -2.34 -6.00
CA PRO A 90 5.80 -1.49 -4.86
C PRO A 90 6.16 -2.36 -3.65
N VAL A 91 7.34 -2.17 -3.08
CA VAL A 91 7.85 -2.95 -1.95
C VAL A 91 7.89 -2.10 -0.70
N SER A 92 7.05 -2.40 0.28
CA SER A 92 7.02 -1.73 1.58
C SER A 92 8.11 -2.29 2.49
N PHE A 93 8.85 -1.41 3.17
CA PHE A 93 9.97 -1.80 4.04
C PHE A 93 10.24 -0.75 5.13
N PHE A 94 10.94 -1.16 6.18
CA PHE A 94 11.44 -0.28 7.23
C PHE A 94 12.73 0.38 6.77
N GLU A 95 12.63 1.67 6.37
CA GLU A 95 13.77 2.42 5.84
C GLU A 95 14.61 3.06 6.96
N ARG A 96 15.93 3.02 6.79
CA ARG A 96 16.89 3.86 7.49
C ARG A 96 17.55 4.83 6.50
N GLU A 97 17.41 6.12 6.74
CA GLU A 97 18.11 7.16 6.00
C GLU A 97 18.91 8.00 7.00
N LYS A 98 20.24 7.84 6.99
CA LYS A 98 21.15 8.48 7.95
C LYS A 98 20.75 8.19 9.40
N ASN A 99 20.26 9.20 10.13
CA ASN A 99 19.87 9.13 11.53
C ASN A 99 18.35 9.02 11.74
N ASN A 100 17.57 8.92 10.66
CA ASN A 100 16.12 8.82 10.70
C ASN A 100 15.65 7.48 10.15
N THR A 101 14.48 7.08 10.60
CA THR A 101 13.80 5.88 10.12
C THR A 101 12.40 6.22 9.63
N TYR A 102 11.95 5.49 8.59
CA TYR A 102 10.70 5.75 7.91
C TYR A 102 9.97 4.44 7.57
N ASN A 103 8.67 4.52 7.47
CA ASN A 103 7.85 3.52 6.80
C ASN A 103 7.80 3.89 5.31
N SER A 104 8.34 3.06 4.45
CA SER A 104 8.65 3.43 3.08
C SER A 104 8.20 2.40 2.06
N VAL A 105 7.99 2.85 0.83
CA VAL A 105 7.78 2.00 -0.35
C VAL A 105 8.84 2.32 -1.39
N ALA A 106 9.59 1.30 -1.82
CA ALA A 106 10.42 1.36 -3.01
C ALA A 106 9.57 0.96 -4.23
N MET A 107 9.46 1.84 -5.22
CA MET A 107 8.77 1.53 -6.47
C MET A 107 9.71 0.82 -7.42
N ILE A 108 9.41 -0.44 -7.75
CA ILE A 108 10.20 -1.27 -8.66
C ILE A 108 9.46 -1.42 -9.98
N ASP A 109 10.08 -1.02 -11.09
CA ASP A 109 9.50 -1.15 -12.43
C ASP A 109 9.71 -2.56 -13.01
N ALA A 110 9.06 -2.82 -14.12
CA ALA A 110 9.04 -4.12 -14.80
C ALA A 110 10.41 -4.60 -15.32
N ASP A 111 11.39 -3.71 -15.47
CA ASP A 111 12.78 -4.04 -15.80
C ASP A 111 13.63 -4.33 -14.56
N GLY A 112 13.06 -4.20 -13.36
CA GLY A 112 13.72 -4.35 -12.07
C GLY A 112 14.39 -3.09 -11.55
N SER A 113 14.28 -1.97 -12.24
CA SER A 113 14.82 -0.69 -11.76
C SER A 113 14.01 -0.15 -10.59
N ILE A 114 14.69 0.44 -9.61
CA ILE A 114 14.07 1.15 -8.49
C ILE A 114 13.88 2.60 -8.93
N LEU A 115 12.62 3.00 -9.17
CA LEU A 115 12.28 4.35 -9.64
C LEU A 115 12.39 5.42 -8.52
N GLY A 116 12.43 4.99 -7.27
CA GLY A 116 12.57 5.85 -6.11
C GLY A 116 11.79 5.33 -4.90
N VAL A 117 11.81 6.13 -3.84
CA VAL A 117 11.19 5.79 -2.56
C VAL A 117 10.13 6.83 -2.20
N TYR A 118 8.98 6.38 -1.71
CA TYR A 118 7.98 7.17 -1.00
C TYR A 118 8.05 6.84 0.48
N ARG A 119 8.05 7.87 1.33
CA ARG A 119 7.98 7.75 2.78
C ARG A 119 6.60 8.14 3.25
N LYS A 120 5.96 7.28 4.04
CA LYS A 120 4.61 7.47 4.60
C LYS A 120 4.46 8.84 5.22
N THR A 121 3.53 9.62 4.70
CA THR A 121 3.33 11.03 5.12
C THR A 121 2.65 11.10 6.48
N HIS A 122 1.59 10.33 6.67
CA HIS A 122 0.78 10.34 7.89
C HIS A 122 1.12 9.13 8.75
N ILE A 123 1.65 9.37 9.93
CA ILE A 123 2.07 8.32 10.85
C ILE A 123 1.04 8.22 11.98
N PRO A 124 0.35 7.07 12.14
CA PRO A 124 -0.57 6.84 13.25
C PRO A 124 0.17 6.73 14.58
N ASP A 125 -0.53 7.03 15.67
CA ASP A 125 -0.03 6.80 17.02
C ASP A 125 -1.22 6.52 17.94
N ASP A 126 -1.56 5.26 18.05
CA ASP A 126 -2.58 4.78 18.96
C ASP A 126 -2.09 3.51 19.66
N GLN A 127 -2.81 3.07 20.67
CA GLN A 127 -2.44 1.85 21.39
C GLN A 127 -2.48 0.65 20.43
N PHE A 128 -1.38 -0.10 20.38
CA PHE A 128 -1.09 -1.19 19.45
C PHE A 128 -0.85 -0.80 17.98
N TYR A 129 -0.90 0.51 17.67
CA TYR A 129 -0.51 1.09 16.39
C TYR A 129 0.51 2.22 16.62
N GLN A 130 1.61 1.91 17.35
CA GLN A 130 2.56 2.89 17.87
C GLN A 130 3.65 3.24 16.84
N GLU A 131 3.23 3.59 15.63
CA GLU A 131 4.16 3.84 14.53
C GLU A 131 5.06 5.05 14.76
N LYS A 132 4.61 6.09 15.49
CA LYS A 132 5.44 7.26 15.81
C LYS A 132 6.66 6.95 16.69
N PHE A 133 6.66 5.79 17.37
CA PHE A 133 7.86 5.34 18.07
C PHE A 133 8.98 4.98 17.09
N TYR A 134 8.64 4.47 15.90
CA TYR A 134 9.60 3.96 14.93
C TYR A 134 9.85 4.91 13.76
N PHE A 135 8.85 5.67 13.32
CA PHE A 135 8.89 6.35 12.04
C PHE A 135 8.79 7.87 12.17
N THR A 136 9.71 8.54 11.52
CA THR A 136 9.62 9.97 11.22
C THR A 136 8.57 10.17 10.13
N PRO A 137 7.72 11.22 10.20
CA PRO A 137 6.84 11.58 9.09
C PRO A 137 7.61 11.75 7.78
N GLY A 138 7.03 11.24 6.70
CA GLY A 138 7.66 11.26 5.38
C GLY A 138 7.98 12.68 4.89
N ASN A 139 9.11 12.83 4.26
CA ASN A 139 9.63 14.09 3.73
C ASN A 139 9.85 14.09 2.22
N THR A 140 9.33 13.07 1.51
CA THR A 140 9.45 12.94 0.05
C THR A 140 8.37 13.69 -0.71
N GLY A 141 7.33 14.15 -0.03
CA GLY A 141 6.07 14.54 -0.65
C GLY A 141 5.35 13.33 -1.28
N PHE A 142 4.10 13.53 -1.71
CA PHE A 142 3.39 12.51 -2.48
C PHE A 142 4.11 12.25 -3.81
N LYS A 143 4.00 11.02 -4.31
CA LYS A 143 4.71 10.57 -5.50
C LYS A 143 3.78 9.87 -6.48
N VAL A 144 4.01 10.12 -7.76
CA VAL A 144 3.46 9.35 -8.87
C VAL A 144 4.62 8.96 -9.77
N TRP A 145 4.75 7.68 -10.07
CA TRP A 145 5.81 7.16 -10.92
C TRP A 145 5.26 6.73 -12.27
N LYS A 146 5.94 7.14 -13.31
CA LYS A 146 5.71 6.61 -14.65
C LYS A 146 6.37 5.24 -14.74
N THR A 147 5.56 4.20 -14.84
CA THR A 147 6.00 2.81 -14.94
C THR A 147 5.69 2.23 -16.31
N ALA A 148 6.13 1.01 -16.56
CA ALA A 148 5.82 0.28 -17.79
C ALA A 148 4.31 0.10 -18.04
N TYR A 149 3.46 0.17 -16.98
CA TYR A 149 2.03 -0.14 -17.05
C TYR A 149 1.12 1.00 -16.58
N GLY A 150 1.60 2.22 -16.62
CA GLY A 150 0.84 3.42 -16.26
C GLY A 150 1.50 4.27 -15.19
N ASN A 151 0.86 5.39 -14.86
CA ASN A 151 1.31 6.29 -13.81
C ASN A 151 0.72 5.84 -12.48
N ILE A 152 1.55 5.45 -11.53
CA ILE A 152 1.14 4.83 -10.27
C ILE A 152 1.40 5.77 -9.11
N GLY A 153 0.33 6.11 -8.36
CA GLY A 153 0.42 6.76 -7.06
C GLY A 153 0.39 5.72 -5.93
N VAL A 154 1.21 5.92 -4.88
CA VAL A 154 1.20 5.04 -3.71
C VAL A 154 1.05 5.87 -2.45
N GLY A 155 0.06 5.54 -1.62
CA GLY A 155 -0.06 5.96 -0.24
C GLY A 155 0.04 4.74 0.69
N ILE A 156 0.64 4.88 1.87
CA ILE A 156 0.86 3.75 2.78
C ILE A 156 -0.17 3.80 3.91
N CYS A 157 -0.98 2.76 4.05
CA CYS A 157 -1.87 2.48 5.18
C CYS A 157 -2.61 3.75 5.68
N TRP A 158 -2.13 4.41 6.76
CA TRP A 158 -2.79 5.57 7.35
C TRP A 158 -3.01 6.74 6.38
N ASP A 159 -2.19 6.86 5.32
CA ASP A 159 -2.40 7.83 4.23
C ASP A 159 -3.77 7.65 3.55
N GLN A 160 -4.33 6.45 3.61
CA GLN A 160 -5.62 6.10 3.01
C GLN A 160 -6.83 6.82 3.64
N TRP A 161 -6.70 7.36 4.85
CA TRP A 161 -7.77 8.08 5.52
C TRP A 161 -7.86 9.55 5.10
N PHE A 162 -6.84 10.06 4.40
CA PHE A 162 -6.71 11.46 4.01
C PHE A 162 -7.07 11.66 2.54
N PRO A 163 -8.23 12.32 2.24
CA PRO A 163 -8.62 12.62 0.86
C PRO A 163 -7.55 13.39 0.08
N GLU A 164 -6.77 14.20 0.78
CA GLU A 164 -5.67 14.99 0.23
C GLU A 164 -4.61 14.10 -0.43
N THR A 165 -4.30 12.94 0.15
CA THR A 165 -3.35 11.98 -0.44
C THR A 165 -3.80 11.54 -1.82
N ALA A 166 -5.03 11.05 -1.93
CA ALA A 166 -5.59 10.58 -3.20
C ALA A 166 -5.71 11.73 -4.21
N ARG A 167 -6.19 12.90 -3.76
CA ARG A 167 -6.37 14.07 -4.63
C ARG A 167 -5.04 14.62 -5.13
N CYS A 168 -4.01 14.70 -4.31
CA CYS A 168 -2.69 15.15 -4.73
C CYS A 168 -2.11 14.22 -5.80
N MET A 169 -2.15 12.90 -5.59
CA MET A 169 -1.66 11.93 -6.58
C MET A 169 -2.48 11.98 -7.88
N ALA A 170 -3.80 12.17 -7.78
CA ALA A 170 -4.65 12.36 -8.96
C ALA A 170 -4.27 13.61 -9.77
N LEU A 171 -3.99 14.72 -9.09
CA LEU A 171 -3.53 15.97 -9.72
C LEU A 171 -2.13 15.85 -10.33
N MET A 172 -1.30 14.94 -9.80
CA MET A 172 0.01 14.61 -10.37
C MET A 172 -0.10 13.65 -11.56
N GLY A 173 -1.31 13.23 -11.95
CA GLY A 173 -1.56 12.43 -13.13
C GLY A 173 -1.52 10.92 -12.90
N ALA A 174 -1.83 10.44 -11.69
CA ALA A 174 -1.95 9.01 -11.44
C ALA A 174 -3.08 8.38 -12.27
N ASP A 175 -2.81 7.20 -12.84
CA ASP A 175 -3.78 6.36 -13.55
C ASP A 175 -4.41 5.33 -12.60
N MET A 176 -3.72 4.96 -11.52
CA MET A 176 -4.19 4.10 -10.45
C MET A 176 -3.55 4.48 -9.12
N LEU A 177 -4.23 4.19 -8.01
CA LEU A 177 -3.76 4.43 -6.65
C LEU A 177 -3.60 3.10 -5.91
N LEU A 178 -2.44 2.90 -5.32
CA LEU A 178 -2.09 1.69 -4.57
C LEU A 178 -1.89 2.02 -3.09
N TYR A 179 -2.46 1.17 -2.23
CA TYR A 179 -2.37 1.32 -0.78
C TYR A 179 -1.95 -0.01 -0.13
N PRO A 180 -0.64 -0.25 0.05
CA PRO A 180 -0.17 -1.29 0.95
C PRO A 180 -0.59 -0.94 2.37
N THR A 181 -1.14 -1.92 3.11
CA THR A 181 -1.81 -1.64 4.37
C THR A 181 -1.55 -2.74 5.41
N ALA A 182 -1.63 -2.35 6.69
CA ALA A 182 -1.66 -3.23 7.85
C ALA A 182 -2.76 -2.70 8.80
N ILE A 183 -4.01 -3.07 8.53
CA ILE A 183 -5.18 -2.65 9.30
C ILE A 183 -5.98 -3.85 9.79
N GLY A 184 -6.41 -3.80 11.02
CA GLY A 184 -7.08 -4.92 11.67
C GLY A 184 -8.02 -4.50 12.78
N SER A 185 -8.12 -5.34 13.80
CA SER A 185 -8.97 -5.11 14.97
C SER A 185 -8.60 -3.82 15.69
N GLU A 186 -9.60 -3.22 16.31
CA GLU A 186 -9.49 -2.02 17.14
C GLU A 186 -9.73 -2.40 18.61
N PRO A 187 -8.73 -2.97 19.31
CA PRO A 187 -8.95 -3.55 20.64
C PRO A 187 -9.42 -2.55 21.69
N ILE A 188 -9.16 -1.25 21.45
CA ILE A 188 -9.53 -0.17 22.39
C ILE A 188 -10.91 0.40 22.07
N LEU A 189 -11.20 0.60 20.78
CA LEU A 189 -12.46 1.19 20.34
C LEU A 189 -13.59 0.16 20.24
N ASP A 190 -13.24 -1.13 20.19
CA ASP A 190 -14.17 -2.26 20.02
C ASP A 190 -15.13 -2.07 18.84
N VAL A 191 -14.57 -1.64 17.71
CA VAL A 191 -15.32 -1.40 16.47
C VAL A 191 -14.75 -2.21 15.31
N ASP A 192 -15.62 -2.65 14.39
CA ASP A 192 -15.20 -3.20 13.11
C ASP A 192 -14.97 -2.04 12.12
N SER A 193 -13.71 -1.65 11.95
CA SER A 193 -13.33 -0.54 11.06
C SER A 193 -13.35 -0.92 9.58
N MET A 194 -13.44 -2.21 9.21
CA MET A 194 -13.33 -2.66 7.82
C MET A 194 -14.37 -2.02 6.88
N PRO A 195 -15.67 -1.94 7.23
CA PRO A 195 -16.64 -1.31 6.33
C PRO A 195 -16.42 0.20 6.17
N HIS A 196 -15.87 0.87 7.20
CA HIS A 196 -15.51 2.29 7.13
C HIS A 196 -14.29 2.48 6.21
N TRP A 197 -13.24 1.72 6.44
CA TRP A 197 -12.04 1.69 5.60
C TRP A 197 -12.38 1.52 4.12
N ARG A 198 -13.17 0.49 3.78
CA ARG A 198 -13.60 0.23 2.41
C ARG A 198 -14.33 1.41 1.79
N ARG A 199 -15.33 1.98 2.49
CA ARG A 199 -16.08 3.13 1.98
C ARG A 199 -15.21 4.36 1.73
N CYS A 200 -14.24 4.62 2.62
CA CYS A 200 -13.29 5.70 2.43
C CYS A 200 -12.50 5.52 1.13
N MET A 201 -11.98 4.33 0.89
CA MET A 201 -11.18 4.01 -0.30
C MET A 201 -12.01 4.02 -1.59
N GLN A 202 -13.24 3.51 -1.56
CA GLN A 202 -14.20 3.63 -2.67
C GLN A 202 -14.50 5.10 -2.98
N GLY A 203 -14.63 5.94 -1.94
CA GLY A 203 -14.79 7.37 -2.08
C GLY A 203 -13.59 8.03 -2.78
N HIS A 204 -12.36 7.60 -2.48
CA HIS A 204 -11.17 8.10 -3.19
C HIS A 204 -11.19 7.74 -4.67
N ALA A 205 -11.57 6.50 -5.02
CA ALA A 205 -11.72 6.10 -6.40
C ALA A 205 -12.76 6.96 -7.12
N ALA A 206 -13.98 7.02 -6.58
CA ALA A 206 -15.11 7.74 -7.17
C ALA A 206 -14.85 9.23 -7.32
N CYS A 207 -14.33 9.91 -6.29
CA CYS A 207 -14.08 11.34 -6.30
C CYS A 207 -12.94 11.76 -7.24
N ASN A 208 -12.05 10.85 -7.60
CA ASN A 208 -10.91 11.11 -8.49
C ASN A 208 -11.05 10.46 -9.86
N ILE A 209 -12.04 9.58 -10.04
CA ILE A 209 -12.22 8.73 -11.23
C ILE A 209 -10.92 8.00 -11.56
N ILE A 210 -10.40 7.30 -10.56
CA ILE A 210 -9.15 6.53 -10.61
C ILE A 210 -9.34 5.23 -9.85
N PRO A 211 -9.03 4.04 -10.42
CA PRO A 211 -9.12 2.79 -9.69
C PRO A 211 -8.17 2.75 -8.50
N VAL A 212 -8.61 2.07 -7.44
CA VAL A 212 -7.87 1.86 -6.19
C VAL A 212 -7.59 0.38 -5.98
N ILE A 213 -6.36 0.07 -5.60
CA ILE A 213 -5.90 -1.26 -5.22
C ILE A 213 -5.42 -1.20 -3.76
N ALA A 214 -6.01 -1.99 -2.88
CA ALA A 214 -5.63 -2.09 -1.48
C ALA A 214 -5.23 -3.53 -1.13
N ALA A 215 -4.03 -3.70 -0.57
CA ALA A 215 -3.53 -4.98 -0.10
C ALA A 215 -3.32 -4.94 1.41
N ASN A 216 -3.96 -5.85 2.13
CA ASN A 216 -3.90 -5.92 3.58
C ASN A 216 -3.30 -7.25 4.05
N ARG A 217 -2.80 -7.26 5.29
CA ARG A 217 -2.47 -8.46 6.04
C ARG A 217 -3.71 -9.24 6.43
N VAL A 218 -3.52 -10.51 6.78
CA VAL A 218 -4.55 -11.38 7.36
C VAL A 218 -3.96 -12.18 8.53
N GLY A 219 -4.82 -12.61 9.44
CA GLY A 219 -4.43 -13.42 10.58
C GLY A 219 -4.12 -12.64 11.84
N THR A 220 -3.87 -13.37 12.93
CA THR A 220 -3.63 -12.80 14.25
C THR A 220 -2.13 -12.79 14.57
N GLU A 221 -1.66 -11.65 15.03
CA GLU A 221 -0.27 -11.45 15.42
C GLU A 221 -0.19 -11.07 16.90
N ASP A 222 0.44 -11.95 17.68
CA ASP A 222 0.65 -11.75 19.11
C ASP A 222 2.02 -11.14 19.38
N VAL A 223 2.07 -10.20 20.33
CA VAL A 223 3.32 -9.70 20.91
C VAL A 223 3.85 -10.71 21.92
N ILE A 224 5.12 -11.05 21.80
CA ILE A 224 5.81 -11.93 22.75
C ILE A 224 6.34 -11.08 23.90
N PRO A 225 5.85 -11.29 25.15
CA PRO A 225 6.31 -10.51 26.30
C PRO A 225 7.82 -10.72 26.56
N CYS A 226 8.55 -9.62 26.73
CA CYS A 226 9.95 -9.61 27.10
C CYS A 226 10.26 -8.35 27.94
N GLU A 227 11.45 -8.27 28.50
CA GLU A 227 11.86 -7.12 29.31
C GLU A 227 11.87 -5.82 28.48
N GLU A 228 12.34 -5.89 27.23
CA GLU A 228 12.47 -4.76 26.34
C GLU A 228 11.13 -4.10 25.98
N ASN A 229 10.03 -4.86 26.00
CA ASN A 229 8.68 -4.35 25.76
C ASN A 229 7.83 -4.23 27.03
N ALA A 230 8.50 -4.18 28.21
CA ALA A 230 7.84 -4.11 29.52
C ALA A 230 6.82 -5.26 29.76
N ASN A 231 7.10 -6.43 29.23
CA ASN A 231 6.24 -7.62 29.28
C ASN A 231 4.83 -7.38 28.71
N GLN A 232 4.73 -6.52 27.69
CA GLN A 232 3.46 -6.23 27.01
C GLN A 232 2.82 -7.51 26.46
N ARG A 233 1.52 -7.61 26.63
CA ARG A 233 0.68 -8.65 26.04
C ARG A 233 -0.39 -7.98 25.19
N SER A 234 -0.28 -8.08 23.89
CA SER A 234 -1.28 -7.58 22.95
C SER A 234 -1.42 -8.53 21.78
N SER A 235 -2.55 -8.47 21.14
CA SER A 235 -2.88 -9.26 19.96
C SER A 235 -3.67 -8.39 18.99
N LEU A 236 -3.25 -8.35 17.73
CA LEU A 236 -4.01 -7.73 16.64
C LEU A 236 -4.44 -8.78 15.63
N THR A 237 -5.71 -8.79 15.27
CA THR A 237 -6.23 -9.59 14.17
C THR A 237 -6.41 -8.71 12.95
N PHE A 238 -5.56 -8.89 11.95
CA PHE A 238 -5.68 -8.24 10.66
C PHE A 238 -6.80 -8.91 9.87
N TYR A 239 -7.77 -8.13 9.41
CA TYR A 239 -9.02 -8.66 8.86
C TYR A 239 -8.99 -8.87 7.34
N GLY A 240 -7.82 -8.90 6.72
CA GLY A 240 -7.73 -9.13 5.28
C GLY A 240 -8.57 -8.15 4.49
N SER A 241 -9.55 -8.65 3.75
CA SER A 241 -10.49 -7.86 2.96
C SER A 241 -9.80 -6.96 1.93
N SER A 242 -8.66 -7.40 1.40
CA SER A 242 -7.98 -6.73 0.28
C SER A 242 -8.93 -6.58 -0.90
N PHE A 243 -8.86 -5.49 -1.63
CA PHE A 243 -9.82 -5.24 -2.71
C PHE A 243 -9.24 -4.40 -3.85
N ILE A 244 -9.94 -4.45 -4.99
CA ILE A 244 -9.69 -3.63 -6.15
C ILE A 244 -11.01 -2.97 -6.56
N THR A 245 -10.98 -1.66 -6.82
CA THR A 245 -12.12 -0.92 -7.36
C THR A 245 -11.90 -0.57 -8.83
N ASP A 246 -12.99 -0.32 -9.53
CA ASP A 246 -12.94 0.44 -10.78
C ASP A 246 -12.74 1.95 -10.51
N ALA A 247 -12.75 2.74 -11.57
CA ALA A 247 -12.59 4.20 -11.49
C ALA A 247 -13.80 4.92 -10.85
N CYS A 248 -14.95 4.28 -10.76
CA CYS A 248 -16.16 4.82 -10.13
C CYS A 248 -16.31 4.39 -8.66
N GLY A 249 -15.38 3.55 -8.17
CA GLY A 249 -15.38 3.06 -6.79
C GLY A 249 -16.18 1.78 -6.57
N GLU A 250 -16.65 1.11 -7.64
CA GLU A 250 -17.27 -0.20 -7.52
C GLU A 250 -16.22 -1.26 -7.25
N LEU A 251 -16.53 -2.20 -6.34
CA LEU A 251 -15.65 -3.34 -6.07
C LEU A 251 -15.68 -4.31 -7.25
N ILE A 252 -14.54 -4.53 -7.89
CA ILE A 252 -14.40 -5.47 -9.01
C ILE A 252 -13.63 -6.73 -8.63
N ALA A 253 -12.91 -6.72 -7.50
CA ALA A 253 -12.36 -7.91 -6.86
C ALA A 253 -12.21 -7.66 -5.36
N GLU A 254 -12.46 -8.70 -4.57
CA GLU A 254 -12.36 -8.65 -3.11
C GLU A 254 -11.88 -10.00 -2.56
N ALA A 255 -10.99 -9.97 -1.56
CA ALA A 255 -10.60 -11.11 -0.76
C ALA A 255 -11.49 -11.22 0.48
N ASP A 256 -11.63 -12.42 1.03
CA ASP A 256 -12.31 -12.62 2.31
C ASP A 256 -11.48 -12.09 3.50
N ARG A 257 -12.00 -12.25 4.71
CA ARG A 257 -11.39 -11.73 5.94
C ARG A 257 -10.33 -12.62 6.58
N SER A 258 -10.09 -13.80 6.07
CA SER A 258 -9.33 -14.83 6.80
C SER A 258 -8.34 -15.62 5.94
N SER A 259 -8.53 -15.66 4.62
CA SER A 259 -7.71 -16.49 3.74
C SER A 259 -6.53 -15.71 3.17
N GLU A 260 -5.41 -16.40 3.01
CA GLU A 260 -4.30 -15.88 2.19
C GLU A 260 -4.60 -16.10 0.70
N GLY A 261 -4.12 -15.21 -0.15
CA GLY A 261 -4.30 -15.40 -1.58
C GLY A 261 -4.02 -14.17 -2.44
N VAL A 262 -4.37 -14.30 -3.70
CA VAL A 262 -4.21 -13.26 -4.72
C VAL A 262 -5.53 -13.01 -5.41
N ILE A 263 -6.01 -11.78 -5.34
CA ILE A 263 -7.11 -11.26 -6.16
C ILE A 263 -6.56 -10.49 -7.35
N THR A 264 -7.26 -10.55 -8.48
CA THR A 264 -6.86 -9.86 -9.71
C THR A 264 -8.05 -9.20 -10.38
N ALA A 265 -7.81 -8.07 -11.05
CA ALA A 265 -8.79 -7.41 -11.89
C ALA A 265 -8.14 -6.80 -13.13
N GLU A 266 -8.92 -6.59 -14.18
CA GLU A 266 -8.50 -5.83 -15.37
C GLU A 266 -9.01 -4.40 -15.25
N LEU A 267 -8.12 -3.43 -15.47
CA LEU A 267 -8.40 -2.01 -15.44
C LEU A 267 -8.26 -1.43 -16.85
N ASP A 268 -9.32 -0.84 -17.39
CA ASP A 268 -9.24 -0.05 -18.61
C ASP A 268 -8.87 1.40 -18.25
N LEU A 269 -7.57 1.70 -18.31
CA LEU A 269 -7.03 3.03 -17.97
C LEU A 269 -7.46 4.10 -18.98
N SER A 270 -7.69 3.70 -20.24
CA SER A 270 -8.17 4.63 -21.28
C SER A 270 -9.61 5.04 -21.00
N ALA A 271 -10.49 4.10 -20.71
CA ALA A 271 -11.88 4.38 -20.36
C ALA A 271 -11.98 5.23 -19.08
N ALA A 272 -11.16 4.94 -18.07
CA ALA A 272 -11.09 5.74 -16.83
C ALA A 272 -10.65 7.18 -17.12
N TYR A 273 -9.65 7.37 -17.98
CA TYR A 273 -9.19 8.69 -18.41
C TYR A 273 -10.28 9.46 -19.17
N ASP A 274 -10.91 8.83 -20.16
CA ASP A 274 -11.96 9.45 -20.96
C ASP A 274 -13.18 9.86 -20.10
N LEU A 275 -13.56 9.00 -19.15
CA LEU A 275 -14.62 9.31 -18.19
C LEU A 275 -14.23 10.51 -17.32
N ARG A 276 -13.01 10.55 -16.79
CA ARG A 276 -12.50 11.65 -15.95
C ARG A 276 -12.50 12.97 -16.70
N MET A 277 -12.10 12.96 -17.98
CA MET A 277 -12.09 14.15 -18.82
C MET A 277 -13.48 14.62 -19.18
N SER A 278 -14.39 13.70 -19.52
CA SER A 278 -15.77 14.03 -19.91
C SER A 278 -16.63 14.51 -18.72
N TRP A 279 -16.40 13.92 -17.52
CA TRP A 279 -17.15 14.28 -16.31
C TRP A 279 -16.78 15.66 -15.77
N GLY A 280 -15.58 16.14 -16.05
CA GLY A 280 -15.17 17.52 -15.77
C GLY A 280 -14.82 17.85 -14.31
N LEU A 281 -14.73 16.88 -13.40
CA LEU A 281 -14.46 17.13 -11.97
C LEU A 281 -13.17 17.92 -11.73
N PHE A 282 -12.12 17.70 -12.53
CA PHE A 282 -10.85 18.41 -12.37
C PHE A 282 -10.87 19.80 -12.98
N ARG A 283 -11.61 19.99 -14.09
CA ARG A 283 -11.83 21.29 -14.73
C ARG A 283 -12.60 22.26 -13.82
N ASP A 284 -13.61 21.73 -13.12
CA ASP A 284 -14.56 22.52 -12.33
C ASP A 284 -14.07 22.75 -10.88
N ARG A 285 -12.85 22.35 -10.56
CA ARG A 285 -12.22 22.63 -9.25
C ARG A 285 -12.05 24.14 -9.05
N ARG A 286 -12.20 24.56 -7.80
CA ARG A 286 -12.06 25.96 -7.35
C ARG A 286 -10.95 26.08 -6.30
N PRO A 287 -9.63 25.88 -6.67
CA PRO A 287 -8.53 25.88 -5.72
C PRO A 287 -8.45 27.14 -4.85
N GLU A 288 -8.87 28.28 -5.37
CA GLU A 288 -8.93 29.55 -4.65
C GLU A 288 -9.91 29.56 -3.47
N GLN A 289 -10.84 28.58 -3.42
CA GLN A 289 -11.76 28.39 -2.29
C GLN A 289 -11.25 27.39 -1.25
N TYR A 290 -10.14 26.71 -1.52
CA TYR A 290 -9.65 25.60 -0.67
C TYR A 290 -8.53 26.01 0.31
N ALA A 291 -8.30 27.31 0.48
CA ALA A 291 -7.22 27.82 1.35
C ALA A 291 -7.31 27.32 2.80
N MET A 292 -8.50 26.90 3.26
CA MET A 292 -8.68 26.34 4.60
C MET A 292 -7.98 24.96 4.78
N LEU A 293 -7.71 24.23 3.68
CA LEU A 293 -7.01 22.95 3.74
C LEU A 293 -5.51 23.08 4.03
N THR A 294 -4.96 24.30 3.94
CA THR A 294 -3.53 24.58 4.11
C THR A 294 -3.22 25.53 5.26
N LYS A 295 -4.19 25.74 6.17
CA LYS A 295 -4.05 26.62 7.33
C LYS A 295 -3.69 25.85 8.60
#